data_e380e00b1653bfb186d3c53820726480
#
_entry.id   e380e00b1653bfb186d3c53820726480
#
_cell.length_a   1.000
_cell.length_b   1.000
_cell.length_c   1.000
_cell.angle_alpha   90.00
_cell.angle_beta   90.00
_cell.angle_gamma   90.00
#
_symmetry.space_group_name_H-M   'P 1'
#
loop_
_entity.id
_entity.type
_entity.pdbx_description
1 polymer ?
#
loop_
_entity_poly.entity_id
_entity_poly.type
_entity_poly.pdbx_seq_one_letter_code
_entity_poly.pdbx_strand_id
1 'polypeptide(L)'
;MKRELESLVTQMHSSGIRYEEAVREFKRQYLREVLVAHRGNQCKAAEELGMHRNTLSRAMAELGLDLAEVRAELKRPPRSERPVYGGFRQGYRQG
;
A
#
# COMPACT_ATOMS: atom_id res chain seq x y z
N MET A 1 16.34 4.42 -2.07
CA MET A 1 15.05 5.05 -1.86
C MET A 1 14.88 6.42 -2.47
N LYS A 2 15.89 7.27 -2.36
CA LYS A 2 15.78 8.61 -2.91
C LYS A 2 15.51 8.62 -4.41
N ARG A 3 16.20 7.76 -5.16
CA ARG A 3 16.00 7.69 -6.60
C ARG A 3 14.62 7.23 -6.97
N GLU A 4 14.12 6.25 -6.23
CA GLU A 4 12.77 5.73 -6.48
C GLU A 4 11.73 6.79 -6.21
N LEU A 5 11.92 7.55 -5.15
CA LEU A 5 11.00 8.62 -4.83
C LEU A 5 11.04 9.71 -5.89
N GLU A 6 12.22 10.09 -6.32
CA GLU A 6 12.38 11.10 -7.36
C GLU A 6 11.72 10.66 -8.66
N SER A 7 11.88 9.39 -9.00
CA SER A 7 11.27 8.84 -10.21
C SER A 7 9.75 8.90 -10.12
N LEU A 8 9.20 8.52 -8.98
CA LEU A 8 7.77 8.55 -8.76
C LEU A 8 7.23 9.98 -8.86
N VAL A 9 7.91 10.92 -8.22
CA VAL A 9 7.51 12.31 -8.26
C VAL A 9 7.53 12.84 -9.69
N THR A 10 8.54 12.49 -10.45
CA THR A 10 8.64 12.90 -11.84
C THR A 10 7.47 12.35 -12.65
N GLN A 11 7.13 11.08 -12.43
CA GLN A 11 6.01 10.47 -13.12
C GLN A 11 4.69 11.15 -12.79
N MET A 12 4.49 11.44 -11.51
CA MET A 12 3.27 12.11 -11.08
C MET A 12 3.17 13.50 -11.68
N HIS A 13 4.28 14.22 -11.68
CA HIS A 13 4.31 15.56 -12.25
C HIS A 13 4.01 15.51 -13.76
N SER A 14 4.61 14.58 -14.45
CA SER A 14 4.43 14.45 -15.90
C SER A 14 3.00 14.09 -16.28
N SER A 15 2.28 13.41 -15.40
CA SER A 15 0.91 13.01 -15.69
C SER A 15 -0.08 14.16 -15.49
N GLY A 16 0.39 15.29 -14.95
CA GLY A 16 -0.49 16.44 -14.77
C GLY A 16 -1.39 16.35 -13.57
N ILE A 17 -1.11 15.44 -12.67
CA ILE A 17 -1.95 15.28 -11.48
C ILE A 17 -1.78 16.50 -10.57
N ARG A 18 -2.87 16.93 -9.96
CA ARG A 18 -2.84 18.06 -9.08
C ARG A 18 -2.16 17.72 -7.76
N TYR A 19 -1.61 18.75 -7.13
CA TYR A 19 -0.88 18.55 -5.88
C TYR A 19 -1.68 17.75 -4.84
N GLU A 20 -2.92 18.15 -4.63
CA GLU A 20 -3.75 17.49 -3.62
C GLU A 20 -4.02 16.03 -3.97
N GLU A 21 -4.22 15.77 -5.25
CA GLU A 21 -4.43 14.41 -5.71
C GLU A 21 -3.17 13.57 -5.56
N ALA A 22 -2.02 14.17 -5.85
CA ALA A 22 -0.75 13.46 -5.73
C ALA A 22 -0.49 13.07 -4.27
N VAL A 23 -0.73 13.99 -3.36
CA VAL A 23 -0.53 13.73 -1.93
C VAL A 23 -1.51 12.67 -1.44
N ARG A 24 -2.77 12.78 -1.87
CA ARG A 24 -3.78 11.81 -1.48
C ARG A 24 -3.44 10.41 -1.97
N GLU A 25 -3.00 10.32 -3.21
CA GLU A 25 -2.65 9.03 -3.79
C GLU A 25 -1.44 8.43 -3.09
N PHE A 26 -0.46 9.26 -2.77
CA PHE A 26 0.71 8.79 -2.04
C PHE A 26 0.31 8.24 -0.68
N LYS A 27 -0.50 8.99 0.06
CA LYS A 27 -0.94 8.57 1.38
C LYS A 27 -1.71 7.26 1.32
N ARG A 28 -2.60 7.15 0.35
CA ARG A 28 -3.42 5.97 0.21
C ARG A 28 -2.54 4.73 -0.06
N GLN A 29 -1.62 4.85 -0.99
CA GLN A 29 -0.75 3.73 -1.33
C GLN A 29 0.18 3.37 -0.17
N TYR A 30 0.68 4.37 0.53
CA TYR A 30 1.57 4.14 1.65
C TYR A 30 0.85 3.40 2.78
N LEU A 31 -0.33 3.90 3.16
CA LEU A 31 -1.09 3.25 4.22
C LEU A 31 -1.51 1.85 3.82
N ARG A 32 -1.90 1.68 2.56
CA ARG A 32 -2.29 0.38 2.07
C ARG A 32 -1.12 -0.61 2.17
N GLU A 33 0.05 -0.15 1.79
CA GLU A 33 1.25 -0.99 1.85
C GLU A 33 1.52 -1.47 3.27
N VAL A 34 1.45 -0.55 4.23
CA VAL A 34 1.70 -0.88 5.63
C VAL A 34 0.61 -1.82 6.17
N LEU A 35 -0.64 -1.56 5.79
CA LEU A 35 -1.75 -2.41 6.23
C LEU A 35 -1.62 -3.83 5.67
N VAL A 36 -1.22 -3.95 4.42
CA VAL A 36 -1.02 -5.26 3.81
C VAL A 36 0.12 -5.99 4.52
N ALA A 37 1.19 -5.26 4.84
CA ALA A 37 2.34 -5.86 5.53
C ALA A 37 1.96 -6.40 6.90
N HIS A 38 0.97 -5.78 7.54
CA HIS A 38 0.49 -6.23 8.85
C HIS A 38 -0.82 -7.00 8.75
N ARG A 39 -1.15 -7.46 7.55
CA ARG A 39 -2.31 -8.32 7.30
C ARG A 39 -3.62 -7.70 7.79
N GLY A 40 -3.74 -6.40 7.65
CA GLY A 40 -4.94 -5.69 8.04
C GLY A 40 -5.03 -5.37 9.51
N ASN A 41 -3.97 -5.61 10.27
CA ASN A 41 -3.97 -5.30 11.70
C ASN A 41 -3.71 -3.80 11.88
N GLN A 42 -4.76 -3.06 12.16
CA GLN A 42 -4.67 -1.61 12.30
C GLN A 42 -3.78 -1.18 13.45
N CYS A 43 -3.81 -1.91 14.54
CA CYS A 43 -2.99 -1.54 15.70
C CYS A 43 -1.51 -1.61 15.38
N LYS A 44 -1.09 -2.69 14.74
CA LYS A 44 0.31 -2.85 14.39
C LYS A 44 0.73 -1.91 13.28
N ALA A 45 -0.15 -1.67 12.32
CA ALA A 45 0.13 -0.74 11.26
C ALA A 45 0.33 0.68 11.82
N ALA A 46 -0.55 1.09 12.72
CA ALA A 46 -0.44 2.40 13.34
C ALA A 46 0.86 2.52 14.14
N GLU A 47 1.23 1.46 14.82
CA GLU A 47 2.47 1.41 15.57
C GLU A 47 3.67 1.68 14.66
N GLU A 48 3.72 0.99 13.54
CA GLU A 48 4.80 1.17 12.59
C GLU A 48 4.81 2.59 12.03
N LEU A 49 3.64 3.15 11.80
CA LEU A 49 3.51 4.49 11.23
C LEU A 49 3.76 5.59 12.26
N GLY A 50 3.85 5.22 13.52
CA GLY A 50 4.07 6.20 14.57
C GLY A 50 2.84 7.05 14.87
N MET A 51 1.66 6.48 14.71
CA MET A 51 0.42 7.22 14.96
C MET A 51 -0.53 6.37 15.78
N HIS A 52 -1.52 7.04 16.35
CA HIS A 52 -2.54 6.35 17.12
C HIS A 52 -3.48 5.62 16.17
N ARG A 53 -4.03 4.48 16.62
CA ARG A 53 -4.94 3.70 15.80
C ARG A 53 -6.12 4.53 15.30
N ASN A 54 -6.66 5.40 16.13
CA ASN A 54 -7.79 6.24 15.73
C ASN A 54 -7.40 7.21 14.61
N THR A 55 -6.16 7.70 14.66
CA THR A 55 -5.66 8.57 13.61
C THR A 55 -5.58 7.82 12.29
N LEU A 56 -5.10 6.58 12.36
CA LEU A 56 -5.03 5.74 11.17
C LEU A 56 -6.43 5.47 10.61
N SER A 57 -7.38 5.14 11.48
CA SER A 57 -8.76 4.90 11.04
C SER A 57 -9.35 6.10 10.33
N ARG A 58 -9.11 7.29 10.85
CA ARG A 58 -9.61 8.50 10.22
C ARG A 58 -8.96 8.73 8.87
N ALA A 59 -7.65 8.52 8.81
CA ALA A 59 -6.93 8.69 7.54
C ALA A 59 -7.46 7.73 6.50
N MET A 60 -7.73 6.49 6.90
CA MET A 60 -8.28 5.50 5.99
C MET A 60 -9.63 5.95 5.45
N ALA A 61 -10.48 6.45 6.34
CA ALA A 61 -11.81 6.90 5.92
C ALA A 61 -11.71 8.07 4.93
N GLU A 62 -10.82 9.01 5.22
CA GLU A 62 -10.64 10.16 4.34
C GLU A 62 -10.13 9.76 2.96
N LEU A 63 -9.30 8.73 2.92
CA LEU A 63 -8.69 8.29 1.68
C LEU A 63 -9.51 7.23 0.95
N GLY A 64 -10.64 6.85 1.52
CA GLY A 64 -11.46 5.82 0.92
C GLY A 64 -10.80 4.46 0.95
N LEU A 65 -9.95 4.21 1.94
CA LEU A 65 -9.24 2.96 2.04
C LEU A 65 -9.99 2.05 3.01
N ASP A 66 -10.36 0.88 2.53
CA ASP A 66 -11.20 -0.04 3.29
C ASP A 66 -10.42 -1.28 3.68
N LEU A 67 -10.57 -1.74 4.91
CA LEU A 67 -9.92 -2.96 5.36
C LEU A 67 -10.37 -4.17 4.55
N ALA A 68 -11.60 -4.17 4.07
CA ALA A 68 -12.08 -5.26 3.23
C ALA A 68 -11.26 -5.34 1.95
N GLU A 69 -10.90 -4.19 1.41
CA GLU A 69 -10.07 -4.11 0.22
C GLU A 69 -8.68 -4.70 0.50
N VAL A 70 -8.11 -4.35 1.65
CA VAL A 70 -6.81 -4.86 2.06
C VAL A 70 -6.87 -6.37 2.25
N ARG A 71 -7.90 -6.86 2.90
CA ARG A 71 -8.06 -8.29 3.14
C ARG A 71 -8.27 -9.06 1.84
N ALA A 72 -8.97 -8.46 0.89
CA ALA A 72 -9.15 -9.08 -0.41
C ALA A 72 -7.81 -9.22 -1.12
N GLU A 73 -6.98 -8.21 -0.97
CA GLU A 73 -5.65 -8.26 -1.56
C GLU A 73 -4.83 -9.41 -0.98
N LEU A 74 -4.95 -9.63 0.33
CA LEU A 74 -4.21 -10.69 1.00
C LEU A 74 -4.67 -12.08 0.57
N LYS A 75 -5.88 -12.20 0.08
CA LYS A 75 -6.40 -13.49 -0.36
C LYS A 75 -6.00 -13.84 -1.77
N ARG A 76 -5.49 -12.89 -2.53
CA ARG A 76 -5.07 -13.16 -3.89
C ARG A 76 -3.65 -13.69 -3.91
N PRO A 77 -3.33 -14.55 -4.86
CA PRO A 77 -1.93 -14.96 -5.00
C PRO A 77 -1.11 -13.76 -5.41
N PRO A 78 0.08 -13.63 -4.88
CA PRO A 78 0.96 -12.51 -5.29
C PRO A 78 1.24 -12.60 -6.77
N ARG A 79 1.32 -11.48 -7.42
CA ARG A 79 1.60 -11.45 -8.83
C ARG A 79 2.89 -12.13 -9.19
N SER A 80 3.87 -11.95 -8.37
CA SER A 80 5.17 -12.54 -8.60
C SER A 80 5.13 -14.06 -8.56
N GLU A 81 4.10 -14.62 -7.99
CA GLU A 81 3.99 -16.05 -7.92
C GLU A 81 3.11 -16.65 -8.96
N ARG A 82 2.55 -15.84 -9.81
CA ARG A 82 1.74 -16.39 -10.85
C ARG A 82 2.64 -17.12 -11.82
N PRO A 83 2.18 -18.16 -12.33
CA PRO A 83 2.99 -18.97 -13.20
C PRO A 83 3.33 -18.28 -14.47
N VAL A 84 3.71 -17.14 -14.37
CA VAL A 84 4.17 -16.45 -15.44
C VAL A 84 5.55 -16.81 -15.65
N TYR A 85 6.21 -17.03 -14.58
CA TYR A 85 7.50 -17.34 -14.60
C TYR A 85 7.72 -18.47 -13.94
N GLY A 86 7.16 -19.04 -13.93
CA GLY A 86 7.52 -20.01 -13.29
C GLY A 86 8.44 -19.87 -12.34
N GLY A 87 8.45 -19.90 -11.84
CA GLY A 87 9.21 -19.79 -10.97
C GLY A 87 9.10 -19.77 -9.90
N PHE A 88 8.99 -19.77 -9.67
CA PHE A 88 8.93 -19.67 -8.73
C PHE A 88 8.59 -19.83 -7.91
N ARG A 89 8.41 -19.60 -7.32
CA ARG A 89 8.01 -19.66 -6.50
C ARG A 89 7.99 -19.80 -5.66
N GLN A 90 7.99 -19.48 -5.36
CA GLN A 90 7.92 -19.52 -4.47
C GLN A 90 7.61 -19.61 -3.63
N GLY A 91 7.62 -19.39 -3.27
CA GLY A 91 7.37 -19.37 -2.42
C GLY A 91 6.88 -18.92 -1.69
N TYR A 92 6.79 -18.22 -1.52
CA TYR A 92 6.34 -17.97 -1.03
C TYR A 92 5.69 -17.96 -0.35
N ARG A 93 5.73 -17.55 -0.13
CA ARG A 93 5.05 -17.47 0.36
C ARG A 93 4.07 -17.83 0.60
N GLN A 94 3.67 -17.53 0.43
CA GLN A 94 2.94 -17.91 0.51
C GLN A 94 2.35 -18.00 0.76
N GLY A 95 2.52 -17.35 0.63
CA GLY A 95 2.26 -17.40 0.76
C GLY A 95 1.90 -17.44 0.96
#